data_040315ba3ee4ef8c57c4e411d19cded1
#
_entry.id   040315ba3ee4ef8c57c4e411d19cded1
#
_cell.length_a   1.000
_cell.length_b   1.000
_cell.length_c   1.000
_cell.angle_alpha   90.00
_cell.angle_beta   90.00
_cell.angle_gamma   90.00
#
_symmetry.space_group_name_H-M   'P 1'
#
loop_
_entity.id
_entity.type
_entity.pdbx_description
1 polymer ?
#
loop_
_entity_poly.entity_id
_entity_poly.type
_entity_poly.pdbx_seq_one_letter_code
_entity_poly.pdbx_strand_id
1 'polypeptide(L)'
;MFPRRGAPPAAAPLYVEDVFSAYTYTGNGASQSIVNDIDISGKGGLVWIKQRSAGRDHFLFDTARGAAEYLCSSADIASTNHGGTFLTGFNNNGFTLSNGNGVNINAGTYVGWSFRKAPKFFDIVTWSGNNTNRTIPHSLGIAPGMIIIKELGGTQPWAVYHQNTVINEYLVLSSTAAAVTDSTLFNSTPPTSDVFSIGTNGKVNKPSTTYIAYLFAHDTSSNGIIRCGTFAPDGSGNVTVNLGWEPQYILYKQRSATSNWTVLDSSRIWNMSGSDGAVYPNNVNAETSGSLGNPTATGFQIAGPAGGTWVYMAIRKGLMRTPSNADKVFAINGRTGTGAAATINAGLINQGVDFNTVGIDYRIEMFLVSDSGKVTERVFRSSIIKNDETDISYKTNIEIPMIINGAG
;
A
#
# COMPACT_ATOMS: atom_id res chain seq x y z
N MET A 1 42.51 26.77 -20.10
CA MET A 1 41.29 27.00 -19.26
C MET A 1 40.34 25.86 -19.58
N PHE A 2 40.25 24.84 -18.74
CA PHE A 2 39.32 23.71 -18.97
C PHE A 2 37.91 24.12 -18.55
N PRO A 3 36.88 23.83 -19.35
CA PRO A 3 35.53 24.13 -18.96
C PRO A 3 35.18 23.28 -17.70
N ARG A 4 34.68 23.92 -16.65
CA ARG A 4 34.10 23.24 -15.49
C ARG A 4 32.96 22.38 -16.02
N ARG A 5 33.03 21.05 -15.85
CA ARG A 5 31.88 20.20 -16.00
C ARG A 5 30.81 20.70 -15.01
N GLY A 6 29.69 21.15 -15.53
CA GLY A 6 28.53 21.46 -14.71
C GLY A 6 28.21 20.25 -13.84
N ALA A 7 27.76 20.48 -12.60
CA ALA A 7 27.24 19.41 -11.75
C ALA A 7 26.13 18.69 -12.52
N PRO A 8 26.06 17.35 -12.44
CA PRO A 8 24.95 16.63 -13.05
C PRO A 8 23.63 17.19 -12.51
N PRO A 9 22.57 17.29 -13.34
CA PRO A 9 21.28 17.76 -12.88
C PRO A 9 20.83 16.91 -11.68
N ALA A 10 20.28 17.56 -10.66
CA ALA A 10 19.73 16.88 -9.50
C ALA A 10 18.74 15.81 -9.99
N ALA A 11 18.83 14.59 -9.45
CA ALA A 11 17.88 13.54 -9.78
C ALA A 11 16.46 14.04 -9.51
N ALA A 12 15.53 13.78 -10.45
CA ALA A 12 14.12 14.13 -10.27
C ALA A 12 13.58 13.52 -8.97
N PRO A 13 12.78 14.25 -8.21
CA PRO A 13 12.22 13.73 -6.98
C PRO A 13 11.38 12.48 -7.26
N LEU A 14 11.46 11.49 -6.37
CA LEU A 14 10.63 10.30 -6.43
C LEU A 14 9.27 10.64 -5.82
N TYR A 15 8.22 10.44 -6.58
CA TYR A 15 6.85 10.61 -6.12
C TYR A 15 6.21 9.27 -5.82
N VAL A 16 5.39 9.20 -4.76
CA VAL A 16 4.76 7.94 -4.33
C VAL A 16 3.82 7.39 -5.39
N GLU A 17 3.10 8.24 -6.09
CA GLU A 17 2.19 7.89 -7.19
C GLU A 17 2.87 7.27 -8.40
N ASP A 18 4.21 7.34 -8.50
CA ASP A 18 4.97 6.66 -9.55
C ASP A 18 5.39 5.24 -9.17
N VAL A 19 5.36 4.91 -7.87
CA VAL A 19 6.01 3.69 -7.36
C VAL A 19 5.12 2.81 -6.50
N PHE A 20 4.01 3.34 -6.00
CA PHE A 20 3.09 2.58 -5.16
C PHE A 20 1.63 2.89 -5.47
N SER A 21 0.83 1.83 -5.50
CA SER A 21 -0.64 1.93 -5.55
C SER A 21 -1.26 0.84 -4.70
N ALA A 22 -2.25 1.20 -3.90
CA ALA A 22 -3.23 0.31 -3.33
C ALA A 22 -4.53 0.46 -4.13
N TYR A 23 -4.95 -0.56 -4.83
CA TYR A 23 -6.07 -0.49 -5.78
C TYR A 23 -7.09 -1.60 -5.52
N THR A 24 -8.35 -1.23 -5.37
CA THR A 24 -9.45 -2.19 -5.21
C THR A 24 -10.15 -2.43 -6.54
N TYR A 25 -10.51 -3.69 -6.79
CA TYR A 25 -11.24 -4.07 -7.99
C TYR A 25 -12.23 -5.21 -7.72
N THR A 26 -13.18 -5.37 -8.63
CA THR A 26 -14.10 -6.50 -8.65
C THR A 26 -13.68 -7.46 -9.75
N GLY A 27 -13.55 -8.73 -9.43
CA GLY A 27 -13.26 -9.79 -10.39
C GLY A 27 -14.41 -9.97 -11.38
N ASN A 28 -14.09 -10.29 -12.62
CA ASN A 28 -15.04 -10.52 -13.70
C ASN A 28 -15.07 -11.97 -14.22
N GLY A 29 -14.21 -12.84 -13.69
CA GLY A 29 -14.09 -14.24 -14.12
C GLY A 29 -13.54 -14.43 -15.54
N ALA A 30 -13.00 -13.37 -16.17
CA ALA A 30 -12.43 -13.38 -17.51
C ALA A 30 -11.12 -12.58 -17.53
N SER A 31 -10.49 -12.41 -18.69
CA SER A 31 -9.32 -11.53 -18.79
C SER A 31 -9.68 -10.10 -18.40
N GLN A 32 -8.87 -9.48 -17.53
CA GLN A 32 -9.08 -8.14 -16.99
C GLN A 32 -7.76 -7.40 -16.82
N SER A 33 -7.67 -6.18 -17.32
CA SER A 33 -6.55 -5.28 -17.05
C SER A 33 -6.89 -4.37 -15.89
N ILE A 34 -6.02 -4.35 -14.89
CA ILE A 34 -6.10 -3.45 -13.74
C ILE A 34 -5.14 -2.29 -14.02
N VAL A 35 -5.73 -1.10 -14.23
CA VAL A 35 -4.99 0.13 -14.48
C VAL A 35 -4.89 0.90 -13.17
N ASN A 36 -3.67 1.06 -12.67
CA ASN A 36 -3.38 1.73 -11.40
C ASN A 36 -2.19 2.70 -11.50
N ASP A 37 -1.80 3.03 -12.73
CA ASP A 37 -0.77 3.99 -13.13
C ASP A 37 0.66 3.67 -12.67
N ILE A 38 0.92 2.43 -12.24
CA ILE A 38 2.26 1.98 -11.85
C ILE A 38 2.93 1.19 -12.99
N ASP A 39 4.06 1.68 -13.50
CA ASP A 39 4.88 1.00 -14.51
C ASP A 39 5.69 -0.13 -13.88
N ILE A 40 5.09 -1.32 -13.82
CA ILE A 40 5.76 -2.54 -13.35
C ILE A 40 6.57 -3.20 -14.47
N SER A 41 6.11 -3.13 -15.73
CA SER A 41 6.79 -3.80 -16.85
C SER A 41 8.13 -3.17 -17.19
N GLY A 42 8.18 -1.83 -17.22
CA GLY A 42 9.40 -1.10 -17.62
C GLY A 42 10.44 -0.96 -16.51
N LYS A 43 10.02 -0.99 -15.26
CA LYS A 43 10.90 -0.75 -14.09
C LYS A 43 11.09 -1.96 -13.20
N GLY A 44 10.24 -2.96 -13.33
CA GLY A 44 10.16 -4.09 -12.43
C GLY A 44 9.43 -3.77 -11.13
N GLY A 45 8.93 -4.82 -10.46
CA GLY A 45 8.21 -4.63 -9.21
C GLY A 45 7.48 -5.89 -8.74
N LEU A 46 6.66 -5.68 -7.72
CA LEU A 46 5.82 -6.67 -7.05
C LEU A 46 4.35 -6.25 -7.18
N VAL A 47 3.50 -7.20 -7.52
CA VAL A 47 2.03 -7.10 -7.38
C VAL A 47 1.60 -8.11 -6.32
N TRP A 48 1.01 -7.62 -5.25
CA TRP A 48 0.50 -8.42 -4.13
C TRP A 48 -1.01 -8.33 -4.10
N ILE A 49 -1.71 -9.45 -4.29
CA ILE A 49 -3.17 -9.49 -4.41
C ILE A 49 -3.80 -10.26 -3.26
N LYS A 50 -4.90 -9.74 -2.74
CA LYS A 50 -5.74 -10.39 -1.73
C LYS A 50 -7.21 -10.29 -2.10
N GLN A 51 -7.92 -11.42 -2.09
CA GLN A 51 -9.38 -11.41 -2.11
C GLN A 51 -9.92 -10.91 -0.77
N ARG A 52 -10.76 -9.88 -0.81
CA ARG A 52 -11.38 -9.25 0.36
C ARG A 52 -12.65 -9.97 0.82
N SER A 53 -13.47 -10.39 -0.14
CA SER A 53 -14.81 -10.96 0.10
C SER A 53 -14.82 -12.41 0.56
N ALA A 54 -13.68 -13.11 0.51
CA ALA A 54 -13.61 -14.53 0.89
C ALA A 54 -12.23 -14.92 1.42
N GLY A 55 -12.17 -16.05 2.13
CA GLY A 55 -10.93 -16.65 2.60
C GLY A 55 -10.14 -17.25 1.45
N ARG A 56 -9.06 -16.58 1.03
CA ARG A 56 -8.11 -16.99 -0.01
C ARG A 56 -6.71 -16.58 0.37
N ASP A 57 -5.72 -17.24 -0.19
CA ASP A 57 -4.32 -16.88 -0.01
C ASP A 57 -4.02 -15.44 -0.44
N HIS A 58 -2.93 -14.91 0.08
CA HIS A 58 -2.30 -13.73 -0.43
C HIS A 58 -1.34 -14.12 -1.55
N PHE A 59 -1.57 -13.66 -2.77
CA PHE A 59 -0.75 -14.00 -3.94
C PHE A 59 0.25 -12.89 -4.26
N LEU A 60 1.52 -13.25 -4.39
CA LEU A 60 2.63 -12.35 -4.71
C LEU A 60 3.22 -12.71 -6.07
N PHE A 61 3.18 -11.78 -7.01
CA PHE A 61 3.76 -11.87 -8.35
C PHE A 61 4.82 -10.81 -8.50
N ASP A 62 5.99 -11.16 -9.00
CA ASP A 62 7.07 -10.20 -9.21
C ASP A 62 7.79 -10.42 -10.55
N THR A 63 8.45 -9.37 -11.01
CA THR A 63 9.12 -9.36 -12.30
C THR A 63 10.42 -10.17 -12.33
N ALA A 64 10.97 -10.56 -11.17
CA ALA A 64 12.16 -11.41 -11.11
C ALA A 64 11.86 -12.88 -11.42
N ARG A 65 10.64 -13.34 -11.05
CA ARG A 65 10.16 -14.71 -11.34
C ARG A 65 9.30 -14.77 -12.61
N GLY A 66 8.77 -13.62 -13.03
CA GLY A 66 7.82 -13.55 -14.16
C GLY A 66 6.36 -13.73 -13.73
N ALA A 67 5.46 -13.38 -14.66
CA ALA A 67 4.02 -13.32 -14.40
C ALA A 67 3.39 -14.69 -14.10
N ALA A 68 3.98 -15.77 -14.58
CA ALA A 68 3.44 -17.13 -14.41
C ALA A 68 3.67 -17.73 -13.01
N GLU A 69 4.56 -17.16 -12.22
CA GLU A 69 4.96 -17.67 -10.92
C GLU A 69 4.36 -16.86 -9.78
N TYR A 70 3.81 -17.52 -8.76
CA TYR A 70 3.35 -16.86 -7.54
C TYR A 70 3.98 -17.44 -6.28
N LEU A 71 3.97 -16.65 -5.24
CA LEU A 71 4.19 -17.05 -3.85
C LEU A 71 2.95 -16.71 -3.03
N CYS A 72 2.79 -17.39 -1.89
CA CYS A 72 1.75 -17.05 -0.90
C CYS A 72 2.39 -16.59 0.40
N SER A 73 2.05 -15.39 0.89
CA SER A 73 2.53 -14.95 2.22
C SER A 73 1.81 -15.65 3.37
N SER A 74 0.59 -16.14 3.12
CA SER A 74 -0.23 -16.90 4.06
C SER A 74 0.16 -18.36 4.21
N ALA A 75 1.16 -18.84 3.44
CA ALA A 75 1.61 -20.23 3.44
C ALA A 75 3.11 -20.37 3.17
N ASP A 76 3.69 -21.43 3.66
CA ASP A 76 5.11 -21.75 3.50
C ASP A 76 5.37 -22.62 2.26
N ILE A 77 4.64 -22.41 1.17
CA ILE A 77 4.79 -23.16 -0.08
C ILE A 77 5.95 -22.63 -0.93
N ALA A 78 6.45 -23.49 -1.83
CA ALA A 78 7.40 -23.09 -2.87
C ALA A 78 6.75 -22.16 -3.89
N SER A 79 7.59 -21.48 -4.71
CA SER A 79 7.10 -20.77 -5.91
C SER A 79 6.34 -21.74 -6.80
N THR A 80 5.17 -21.33 -7.24
CA THR A 80 4.25 -22.21 -7.96
C THR A 80 3.85 -21.57 -9.29
N ASN A 81 3.97 -22.34 -10.36
CA ASN A 81 3.50 -21.94 -11.68
C ASN A 81 2.00 -22.19 -11.80
N HIS A 82 1.24 -21.14 -12.10
CA HIS A 82 -0.22 -21.21 -12.21
C HIS A 82 -0.73 -21.45 -13.64
N GLY A 83 0.16 -21.75 -14.59
CA GLY A 83 -0.23 -22.06 -15.97
C GLY A 83 -0.95 -20.94 -16.72
N GLY A 84 -0.70 -19.66 -16.37
CA GLY A 84 -1.34 -18.51 -17.02
C GLY A 84 -2.77 -18.21 -16.54
N THR A 85 -3.23 -18.82 -15.43
CA THR A 85 -4.62 -18.64 -14.96
C THR A 85 -4.79 -17.46 -13.99
N PHE A 86 -3.71 -16.90 -13.43
CA PHE A 86 -3.79 -15.78 -12.50
C PHE A 86 -3.34 -14.47 -13.15
N LEU A 87 -2.14 -13.97 -12.81
CA LEU A 87 -1.57 -12.80 -13.43
C LEU A 87 -0.89 -13.21 -14.75
N THR A 88 -1.24 -12.55 -15.86
CA THR A 88 -0.72 -12.87 -17.20
C THR A 88 0.24 -11.83 -17.74
N GLY A 89 0.30 -10.65 -17.14
CA GLY A 89 1.22 -9.60 -17.57
C GLY A 89 1.40 -8.49 -16.56
N PHE A 90 2.63 -7.99 -16.51
CA PHE A 90 2.96 -6.71 -15.89
C PHE A 90 2.89 -5.64 -16.98
N ASN A 91 2.20 -4.53 -16.72
CA ASN A 91 1.96 -3.47 -17.69
C ASN A 91 2.74 -2.20 -17.30
N ASN A 92 2.83 -1.25 -18.22
CA ASN A 92 3.42 0.07 -17.96
C ASN A 92 2.50 0.98 -17.12
N ASN A 93 1.28 0.53 -16.82
CA ASN A 93 0.29 1.26 -16.04
C ASN A 93 -0.53 0.34 -15.12
N GLY A 94 0.03 -0.82 -14.75
CA GLY A 94 -0.66 -1.79 -13.89
C GLY A 94 -0.34 -3.24 -14.22
N PHE A 95 -1.36 -4.11 -14.29
CA PHE A 95 -1.18 -5.54 -14.56
C PHE A 95 -2.44 -6.16 -15.20
N THR A 96 -2.27 -7.33 -15.83
CA THR A 96 -3.37 -8.07 -16.48
C THR A 96 -3.59 -9.39 -15.74
N LEU A 97 -4.86 -9.69 -15.50
CA LEU A 97 -5.34 -10.93 -14.87
C LEU A 97 -6.05 -11.82 -15.91
N SER A 98 -6.01 -13.12 -15.66
CA SER A 98 -6.86 -14.11 -16.33
C SER A 98 -8.07 -14.48 -15.45
N ASN A 99 -8.71 -15.60 -15.73
CA ASN A 99 -9.93 -16.07 -15.08
C ASN A 99 -9.73 -16.84 -13.77
N GLY A 100 -8.53 -16.80 -13.20
CA GLY A 100 -8.16 -17.61 -12.03
C GLY A 100 -8.92 -17.26 -10.76
N ASN A 101 -9.43 -18.27 -10.09
CA ASN A 101 -10.24 -18.13 -8.87
C ASN A 101 -9.50 -17.50 -7.69
N GLY A 102 -8.17 -17.44 -7.71
CA GLY A 102 -7.37 -16.81 -6.65
C GLY A 102 -7.36 -15.29 -6.72
N VAL A 103 -7.45 -14.73 -7.93
CA VAL A 103 -7.21 -13.30 -8.19
C VAL A 103 -8.34 -12.59 -8.94
N ASN A 104 -9.26 -13.33 -9.59
CA ASN A 104 -10.26 -12.70 -10.49
C ASN A 104 -11.59 -13.50 -10.60
N ILE A 105 -12.08 -14.09 -9.52
CA ILE A 105 -13.39 -14.76 -9.53
C ILE A 105 -14.50 -13.72 -9.76
N ASN A 106 -15.49 -14.08 -10.57
CA ASN A 106 -16.62 -13.20 -10.87
C ASN A 106 -17.31 -12.71 -9.59
N ALA A 107 -17.57 -11.41 -9.52
CA ALA A 107 -18.14 -10.69 -8.38
C ALA A 107 -17.31 -10.74 -7.07
N GLY A 108 -16.15 -11.38 -7.04
CA GLY A 108 -15.21 -11.30 -5.91
C GLY A 108 -14.60 -9.91 -5.80
N THR A 109 -14.45 -9.38 -4.59
CA THR A 109 -13.77 -8.10 -4.38
C THR A 109 -12.33 -8.33 -3.94
N TYR A 110 -11.41 -7.52 -4.45
CA TYR A 110 -9.97 -7.66 -4.28
C TYR A 110 -9.31 -6.35 -3.90
N VAL A 111 -8.10 -6.46 -3.37
CA VAL A 111 -7.12 -5.38 -3.33
C VAL A 111 -5.82 -5.89 -3.95
N GLY A 112 -5.19 -5.05 -4.77
CA GLY A 112 -3.85 -5.25 -5.32
C GLY A 112 -2.94 -4.11 -4.88
N TRP A 113 -1.81 -4.45 -4.26
CA TRP A 113 -0.75 -3.50 -3.95
C TRP A 113 0.37 -3.67 -4.98
N SER A 114 0.68 -2.60 -5.69
CA SER A 114 1.77 -2.55 -6.66
C SER A 114 2.94 -1.78 -6.09
N PHE A 115 4.12 -2.42 -6.03
CA PHE A 115 5.38 -1.83 -5.58
C PHE A 115 6.36 -1.84 -6.75
N ARG A 116 6.63 -0.67 -7.34
CA ARG A 116 7.62 -0.52 -8.41
C ARG A 116 9.02 -0.40 -7.83
N LYS A 117 9.99 -1.08 -8.44
CA LYS A 117 11.41 -0.91 -8.07
C LYS A 117 11.84 0.54 -8.27
N ALA A 118 12.39 1.14 -7.24
CA ALA A 118 12.98 2.46 -7.28
C ALA A 118 13.97 2.65 -6.11
N PRO A 119 15.07 3.40 -6.31
CA PRO A 119 15.96 3.80 -5.22
C PRO A 119 15.17 4.51 -4.11
N LYS A 120 15.56 4.28 -2.86
CA LYS A 120 14.93 4.83 -1.65
C LYS A 120 13.47 4.41 -1.42
N PHE A 121 13.01 3.38 -2.14
CA PHE A 121 11.66 2.88 -1.97
C PHE A 121 11.61 1.35 -1.88
N PHE A 122 11.83 0.65 -3.00
CA PHE A 122 11.64 -0.80 -3.09
C PHE A 122 12.61 -1.46 -4.06
N ASP A 123 13.13 -2.64 -3.70
CA ASP A 123 13.94 -3.46 -4.59
C ASP A 123 13.61 -4.95 -4.46
N ILE A 124 13.95 -5.72 -5.48
CA ILE A 124 13.82 -7.16 -5.53
C ILE A 124 15.16 -7.74 -5.92
N VAL A 125 15.66 -8.69 -5.12
CA VAL A 125 16.90 -9.40 -5.42
C VAL A 125 16.72 -10.91 -5.26
N THR A 126 17.45 -11.67 -6.06
CA THR A 126 17.48 -13.13 -6.01
C THR A 126 18.90 -13.63 -5.86
N TRP A 127 19.09 -14.78 -5.21
CA TRP A 127 20.39 -15.45 -5.09
C TRP A 127 20.23 -16.95 -4.91
N SER A 128 21.31 -17.68 -5.22
CA SER A 128 21.41 -19.09 -4.86
C SER A 128 22.14 -19.27 -3.54
N GLY A 129 21.61 -20.05 -2.63
CA GLY A 129 22.21 -20.35 -1.35
C GLY A 129 23.51 -21.17 -1.48
N ASN A 130 24.43 -21.01 -0.53
CA ASN A 130 25.72 -21.71 -0.50
C ASN A 130 26.18 -22.12 0.92
N ASN A 131 25.34 -21.87 1.92
CA ASN A 131 25.62 -22.15 3.35
C ASN A 131 26.89 -21.45 3.89
N THR A 132 27.26 -20.29 3.33
CA THR A 132 28.42 -19.51 3.78
C THR A 132 27.96 -18.08 4.08
N ASN A 133 28.39 -17.51 5.22
CA ASN A 133 28.12 -16.12 5.53
C ASN A 133 28.58 -15.21 4.40
N ARG A 134 27.71 -14.35 3.93
CA ARG A 134 28.02 -13.42 2.83
C ARG A 134 27.06 -12.25 2.78
N THR A 135 27.37 -11.30 1.94
CA THR A 135 26.52 -10.17 1.62
C THR A 135 25.79 -10.37 0.30
N ILE A 136 24.59 -9.84 0.21
CA ILE A 136 23.74 -9.81 -1.00
C ILE A 136 23.60 -8.35 -1.41
N PRO A 137 24.01 -7.96 -2.64
CA PRO A 137 23.88 -6.60 -3.13
C PRO A 137 22.42 -6.23 -3.45
N HIS A 138 22.10 -4.93 -3.33
CA HIS A 138 20.82 -4.35 -3.72
C HIS A 138 21.00 -2.92 -4.25
N SER A 139 19.94 -2.36 -4.84
CA SER A 139 19.96 -1.05 -5.51
C SER A 139 19.10 0.01 -4.82
N LEU A 140 18.78 -0.15 -3.54
CA LEU A 140 17.99 0.86 -2.81
C LEU A 140 18.72 2.19 -2.63
N GLY A 141 20.08 2.19 -2.58
CA GLY A 141 20.89 3.39 -2.32
C GLY A 141 20.75 3.96 -0.91
N ILE A 142 20.00 3.31 -0.04
CA ILE A 142 19.92 3.51 1.42
C ILE A 142 19.70 2.16 2.10
N ALA A 143 19.97 2.07 3.39
CA ALA A 143 19.73 0.85 4.13
C ALA A 143 18.23 0.48 4.12
N PRO A 144 17.87 -0.79 3.85
CA PRO A 144 16.50 -1.23 3.97
C PRO A 144 16.04 -1.23 5.43
N GLY A 145 14.83 -0.71 5.66
CA GLY A 145 14.19 -0.77 6.96
C GLY A 145 13.49 -2.11 7.20
N MET A 146 13.09 -2.81 6.11
CA MET A 146 12.46 -4.13 6.18
C MET A 146 12.90 -4.96 4.97
N ILE A 147 13.18 -6.25 5.20
CA ILE A 147 13.51 -7.23 4.17
C ILE A 147 12.65 -8.47 4.40
N ILE A 148 11.93 -8.90 3.37
CA ILE A 148 11.11 -10.12 3.40
C ILE A 148 11.75 -11.14 2.47
N ILE A 149 12.16 -12.29 3.00
CA ILE A 149 12.88 -13.34 2.26
C ILE A 149 12.06 -14.61 2.18
N LYS A 150 12.06 -15.23 0.99
CA LYS A 150 11.44 -16.54 0.76
C LYS A 150 12.35 -17.48 -0.04
N GLU A 151 12.44 -18.72 0.40
CA GLU A 151 12.95 -19.84 -0.38
C GLU A 151 12.00 -20.15 -1.54
N LEU A 152 12.49 -20.19 -2.78
CA LEU A 152 11.65 -20.42 -3.95
C LEU A 152 11.35 -21.90 -4.19
N GLY A 153 12.31 -22.77 -3.93
CA GLY A 153 12.19 -24.21 -4.21
C GLY A 153 11.69 -25.05 -3.03
N GLY A 154 11.27 -24.46 -1.93
CA GLY A 154 10.94 -25.21 -0.73
C GLY A 154 9.89 -24.56 0.16
N THR A 155 9.64 -25.20 1.31
CA THR A 155 8.58 -24.85 2.26
C THR A 155 9.12 -24.13 3.50
N GLN A 156 10.29 -23.47 3.42
CA GLN A 156 10.78 -22.68 4.54
C GLN A 156 9.87 -21.48 4.79
N PRO A 157 9.62 -21.14 6.07
CA PRO A 157 8.88 -19.95 6.44
C PRO A 157 9.50 -18.67 5.87
N TRP A 158 8.66 -17.66 5.69
CA TRP A 158 9.07 -16.33 5.26
C TRP A 158 9.86 -15.62 6.35
N ALA A 159 11.14 -15.38 6.13
CA ALA A 159 11.99 -14.67 7.09
C ALA A 159 11.90 -13.16 6.87
N VAL A 160 11.72 -12.39 7.95
CA VAL A 160 11.60 -10.94 7.90
C VAL A 160 12.63 -10.29 8.81
N TYR A 161 13.51 -9.49 8.22
CA TYR A 161 14.31 -8.49 8.92
C TYR A 161 13.50 -7.21 9.09
N HIS A 162 13.61 -6.57 10.24
CA HIS A 162 13.14 -5.21 10.46
C HIS A 162 14.17 -4.43 11.28
N GLN A 163 14.51 -3.20 10.88
CA GLN A 163 15.56 -2.40 11.52
C GLN A 163 15.37 -2.16 13.03
N ASN A 164 14.14 -2.27 13.50
CA ASN A 164 13.79 -2.09 14.92
C ASN A 164 13.62 -3.43 15.68
N THR A 165 13.98 -4.56 15.08
CA THR A 165 14.23 -5.79 15.83
C THR A 165 15.64 -5.74 16.45
N VAL A 166 15.90 -6.55 17.49
CA VAL A 166 17.27 -6.75 17.95
C VAL A 166 18.06 -7.42 16.82
N ILE A 167 19.35 -7.12 16.71
CA ILE A 167 20.20 -7.52 15.58
C ILE A 167 20.15 -9.02 15.22
N ASN A 168 19.91 -9.87 16.22
CA ASN A 168 19.81 -11.33 16.06
C ASN A 168 18.37 -11.83 16.01
N GLU A 169 17.40 -10.95 15.91
CA GLU A 169 15.99 -11.33 15.82
C GLU A 169 15.47 -11.22 14.40
N TYR A 170 14.53 -12.08 14.08
CA TYR A 170 13.73 -12.01 12.86
C TYR A 170 12.26 -12.30 13.18
N LEU A 171 11.40 -11.88 12.28
CA LEU A 171 9.98 -12.20 12.30
C LEU A 171 9.66 -13.19 11.18
N VAL A 172 8.49 -13.82 11.25
CA VAL A 172 7.99 -14.74 10.22
C VAL A 172 6.70 -14.17 9.63
N LEU A 173 6.69 -13.87 8.32
CA LEU A 173 5.53 -13.25 7.67
C LEU A 173 4.33 -14.20 7.62
N SER A 174 4.56 -15.49 7.43
CA SER A 174 3.52 -16.54 7.34
C SER A 174 3.01 -17.02 8.72
N SER A 175 3.39 -16.36 9.81
CA SER A 175 3.07 -16.81 11.17
C SER A 175 2.64 -15.67 12.08
N THR A 176 1.90 -16.04 13.13
CA THR A 176 1.56 -15.16 14.25
C THR A 176 2.67 -15.05 15.29
N ALA A 177 3.73 -15.85 15.22
CA ALA A 177 4.78 -15.93 16.24
C ALA A 177 5.41 -14.57 16.56
N ALA A 178 5.84 -14.39 17.81
CA ALA A 178 6.72 -13.29 18.20
C ALA A 178 8.06 -13.37 17.49
N ALA A 179 8.90 -12.34 17.61
CA ALA A 179 10.24 -12.34 17.09
C ALA A 179 11.05 -13.52 17.65
N VAL A 180 11.87 -14.12 16.79
CA VAL A 180 12.71 -15.28 17.11
C VAL A 180 14.18 -14.84 17.08
N THR A 181 14.95 -15.24 18.07
CA THR A 181 16.39 -14.97 18.11
C THR A 181 17.14 -16.04 17.35
N ASP A 182 17.90 -15.64 16.32
CA ASP A 182 18.77 -16.51 15.53
C ASP A 182 19.87 -15.71 14.84
N SER A 183 21.08 -15.77 15.35
CA SER A 183 22.25 -15.06 14.79
C SER A 183 22.69 -15.58 13.43
N THR A 184 22.28 -16.80 13.05
CA THR A 184 22.68 -17.42 11.79
C THR A 184 21.84 -16.97 10.58
N LEU A 185 20.78 -16.19 10.81
CA LEU A 185 19.90 -15.74 9.73
C LEU A 185 20.49 -14.53 8.99
N PHE A 186 20.68 -13.40 9.67
CA PHE A 186 21.24 -12.16 9.11
C PHE A 186 22.70 -11.93 9.54
N ASN A 187 23.38 -12.97 10.03
CA ASN A 187 24.78 -12.93 10.45
C ASN A 187 25.10 -11.78 11.43
N SER A 188 24.15 -11.43 12.31
CA SER A 188 24.28 -10.35 13.28
C SER A 188 24.78 -9.01 12.69
N THR A 189 24.51 -8.76 11.42
CA THR A 189 25.05 -7.61 10.68
C THR A 189 23.92 -6.77 10.09
N PRO A 190 23.78 -5.50 10.49
CA PRO A 190 22.78 -4.61 9.89
C PRO A 190 23.00 -4.41 8.40
N PRO A 191 21.93 -4.24 7.60
CA PRO A 191 22.05 -3.84 6.21
C PRO A 191 22.72 -2.46 6.05
N THR A 192 23.37 -2.27 4.92
CA THR A 192 23.95 -0.97 4.49
C THR A 192 23.12 -0.38 3.35
N SER A 193 23.61 0.70 2.71
CA SER A 193 23.01 1.28 1.50
C SER A 193 23.10 0.37 0.27
N ASP A 194 24.00 -0.62 0.28
CA ASP A 194 24.40 -1.37 -0.91
C ASP A 194 24.22 -2.88 -0.76
N VAL A 195 24.26 -3.38 0.50
CA VAL A 195 24.20 -4.82 0.77
C VAL A 195 23.43 -5.13 2.06
N PHE A 196 22.87 -6.34 2.13
CA PHE A 196 22.47 -6.96 3.40
C PHE A 196 23.22 -8.27 3.60
N SER A 197 23.41 -8.66 4.85
CA SER A 197 24.14 -9.87 5.22
C SER A 197 23.17 -11.04 5.41
N ILE A 198 23.60 -12.23 4.99
CA ILE A 198 22.95 -13.50 5.31
C ILE A 198 23.96 -14.46 5.94
N GLY A 199 23.47 -15.24 6.89
CA GLY A 199 24.25 -16.29 7.55
C GLY A 199 24.07 -17.66 6.90
N THR A 200 24.17 -18.70 7.71
CA THR A 200 24.10 -20.10 7.25
C THR A 200 22.71 -20.72 7.42
N ASN A 201 21.74 -19.99 7.95
CA ASN A 201 20.39 -20.51 8.18
C ASN A 201 19.72 -20.95 6.87
N GLY A 202 19.09 -22.13 6.88
CA GLY A 202 18.42 -22.69 5.70
C GLY A 202 17.25 -21.88 5.17
N LYS A 203 16.66 -20.95 5.96
CA LYS A 203 15.61 -20.03 5.51
C LYS A 203 16.13 -18.98 4.52
N VAL A 204 17.46 -18.76 4.48
CA VAL A 204 18.06 -17.69 3.66
C VAL A 204 19.24 -18.18 2.81
N ASN A 205 19.88 -19.35 3.13
CA ASN A 205 21.15 -19.70 2.49
C ASN A 205 21.43 -21.21 2.37
N LYS A 206 20.42 -22.06 2.26
CA LYS A 206 20.58 -23.49 2.01
C LYS A 206 21.24 -23.72 0.65
N PRO A 207 22.26 -24.59 0.53
CA PRO A 207 22.92 -24.90 -0.74
C PRO A 207 21.94 -25.34 -1.82
N SER A 208 22.24 -25.00 -3.06
CA SER A 208 21.48 -25.40 -4.25
C SER A 208 20.00 -24.98 -4.25
N THR A 209 19.68 -23.93 -3.48
CA THR A 209 18.33 -23.40 -3.35
C THR A 209 18.32 -21.93 -3.73
N THR A 210 17.34 -21.50 -4.50
CA THR A 210 17.16 -20.09 -4.89
C THR A 210 16.24 -19.39 -3.91
N TYR A 211 16.57 -18.14 -3.62
CA TYR A 211 15.84 -17.22 -2.72
C TYR A 211 15.45 -15.96 -3.45
N ILE A 212 14.42 -15.32 -2.93
CA ILE A 212 14.03 -13.96 -3.30
C ILE A 212 13.91 -13.12 -2.04
N ALA A 213 14.27 -11.84 -2.14
CA ALA A 213 14.01 -10.83 -1.14
C ALA A 213 13.28 -9.64 -1.73
N TYR A 214 12.30 -9.15 -0.98
CA TYR A 214 11.64 -7.87 -1.17
C TYR A 214 12.19 -6.90 -0.13
N LEU A 215 12.87 -5.85 -0.60
CA LEU A 215 13.54 -4.87 0.23
C LEU A 215 12.75 -3.55 0.22
N PHE A 216 12.41 -3.09 1.40
CA PHE A 216 11.68 -1.84 1.63
C PHE A 216 12.61 -0.85 2.34
N ALA A 217 12.74 0.32 1.78
CA ALA A 217 13.63 1.36 2.29
C ALA A 217 13.13 1.95 3.62
N HIS A 218 14.00 2.67 4.31
CA HIS A 218 13.66 3.57 5.41
C HIS A 218 14.24 4.94 5.09
N ASP A 219 13.41 5.82 4.50
CA ASP A 219 13.82 7.17 4.13
C ASP A 219 13.27 8.21 5.10
N THR A 220 14.15 8.79 5.91
CA THR A 220 13.83 9.83 6.90
C THR A 220 13.94 11.24 6.35
N SER A 221 14.29 11.41 5.08
CA SER A 221 14.32 12.73 4.45
C SER A 221 12.93 13.37 4.40
N SER A 222 12.87 14.68 4.24
CA SER A 222 11.60 15.42 4.15
C SER A 222 10.72 14.97 2.96
N ASN A 223 11.36 14.46 1.89
CA ASN A 223 10.70 13.92 0.72
C ASN A 223 10.57 12.39 0.75
N GLY A 224 10.92 11.76 1.89
CA GLY A 224 10.80 10.32 2.06
C GLY A 224 9.35 9.85 1.94
N ILE A 225 9.16 8.75 1.19
CA ILE A 225 7.84 8.20 0.89
C ILE A 225 7.56 6.88 1.62
N ILE A 226 8.57 6.32 2.30
CA ILE A 226 8.44 5.06 3.05
C ILE A 226 9.23 5.15 4.35
N ARG A 227 8.62 4.69 5.43
CA ARG A 227 9.26 4.58 6.75
C ARG A 227 8.97 3.25 7.41
N CYS A 228 10.01 2.69 8.01
CA CYS A 228 9.90 1.58 8.96
C CYS A 228 10.19 2.11 10.37
N GLY A 229 9.44 1.65 11.34
CA GLY A 229 9.60 2.13 12.72
C GLY A 229 9.00 1.18 13.75
N THR A 230 8.90 1.65 14.97
CA THR A 230 8.33 0.90 16.08
C THR A 230 7.39 1.78 16.88
N PHE A 231 6.42 1.15 17.52
CA PHE A 231 5.53 1.79 18.49
C PHE A 231 5.19 0.85 19.64
N ALA A 232 4.72 1.43 20.72
CA ALA A 232 4.23 0.70 21.89
C ALA A 232 2.92 1.36 22.34
N PRO A 233 1.75 0.69 22.17
CA PRO A 233 0.49 1.19 22.70
C PRO A 233 0.53 1.35 24.20
N ASP A 234 -0.19 2.33 24.70
CA ASP A 234 -0.37 2.60 26.12
C ASP A 234 -1.21 1.50 26.83
N GLY A 235 -1.49 1.68 28.11
CA GLY A 235 -2.30 0.73 28.89
C GLY A 235 -3.75 0.59 28.41
N SER A 236 -4.23 1.51 27.57
CA SER A 236 -5.55 1.49 26.94
C SER A 236 -5.50 0.95 25.50
N GLY A 237 -4.33 0.59 25.01
CA GLY A 237 -4.15 0.08 23.66
C GLY A 237 -4.02 1.15 22.58
N ASN A 238 -3.83 2.43 22.95
CA ASN A 238 -3.75 3.53 22.00
C ASN A 238 -2.32 3.99 21.79
N VAL A 239 -2.01 4.40 20.57
CA VAL A 239 -0.74 5.05 20.22
C VAL A 239 -0.93 5.99 19.04
N THR A 240 -0.19 7.11 19.06
CA THR A 240 -0.03 8.01 17.91
C THR A 240 1.41 7.95 17.42
N VAL A 241 1.59 7.67 16.14
CA VAL A 241 2.89 7.61 15.47
C VAL A 241 3.02 8.80 14.54
N ASN A 242 4.06 9.61 14.72
CA ASN A 242 4.34 10.76 13.86
C ASN A 242 5.35 10.35 12.77
N LEU A 243 4.92 10.48 11.51
CA LEU A 243 5.74 10.25 10.31
C LEU A 243 6.15 11.56 9.63
N GLY A 244 5.55 12.70 10.01
CA GLY A 244 5.65 13.98 9.32
C GLY A 244 4.80 14.06 8.04
N TRP A 245 4.00 13.04 7.74
CA TRP A 245 3.09 12.95 6.60
C TRP A 245 2.00 11.90 6.84
N GLU A 246 0.89 12.02 6.13
CA GLU A 246 -0.22 11.07 6.16
C GLU A 246 0.15 9.78 5.41
N PRO A 247 -0.01 8.58 6.00
CA PRO A 247 0.17 7.32 5.30
C PRO A 247 -1.07 6.91 4.52
N GLN A 248 -0.87 6.26 3.35
CA GLN A 248 -1.91 5.55 2.64
C GLN A 248 -1.88 4.03 2.86
N TYR A 249 -0.80 3.51 3.43
CA TYR A 249 -0.59 2.08 3.66
C TYR A 249 0.26 1.89 4.90
N ILE A 250 -0.12 0.95 5.75
CA ILE A 250 0.72 0.42 6.82
C ILE A 250 0.66 -1.10 6.86
N LEU A 251 1.81 -1.71 7.10
CA LEU A 251 1.97 -3.12 7.48
C LEU A 251 2.61 -3.15 8.86
N TYR A 252 1.98 -3.79 9.83
CA TYR A 252 2.50 -3.81 11.19
C TYR A 252 2.33 -5.15 11.87
N LYS A 253 3.14 -5.41 12.90
CA LYS A 253 3.20 -6.67 13.63
C LYS A 253 3.68 -6.43 15.07
N GLN A 254 3.04 -7.08 16.03
CA GLN A 254 3.59 -7.16 17.39
C GLN A 254 4.85 -8.03 17.38
N ARG A 255 5.98 -7.44 17.73
CA ARG A 255 7.27 -8.11 17.79
C ARG A 255 7.40 -8.96 19.07
N SER A 256 6.89 -8.45 20.20
CA SER A 256 7.10 -9.01 21.54
C SER A 256 6.13 -10.14 21.89
N ALA A 257 5.08 -10.38 21.10
CA ALA A 257 4.08 -11.40 21.39
C ALA A 257 3.44 -11.95 20.11
N THR A 258 2.67 -13.02 20.28
CA THR A 258 1.88 -13.63 19.20
C THR A 258 0.76 -12.68 18.74
N SER A 259 0.75 -12.33 17.46
CA SER A 259 -0.30 -11.54 16.82
C SER A 259 -0.28 -11.75 15.30
N ASN A 260 -1.33 -11.36 14.60
CA ASN A 260 -1.29 -11.30 13.14
C ASN A 260 -0.37 -10.17 12.63
N TRP A 261 0.19 -10.34 11.44
CA TRP A 261 0.56 -9.24 10.59
C TRP A 261 -0.72 -8.56 10.10
N THR A 262 -0.77 -7.26 10.12
CA THR A 262 -1.95 -6.50 9.73
C THR A 262 -1.61 -5.47 8.67
N VAL A 263 -2.42 -5.42 7.61
CA VAL A 263 -2.35 -4.38 6.58
C VAL A 263 -3.61 -3.53 6.65
N LEU A 264 -3.41 -2.22 6.74
CA LEU A 264 -4.42 -1.19 6.54
C LEU A 264 -3.99 -0.30 5.37
N ASP A 265 -4.94 0.12 4.54
CA ASP A 265 -4.70 1.10 3.48
C ASP A 265 -5.94 1.95 3.16
N SER A 266 -5.70 3.12 2.60
CA SER A 266 -6.75 4.12 2.34
C SER A 266 -7.74 3.71 1.24
N SER A 267 -7.41 2.73 0.38
CA SER A 267 -8.31 2.22 -0.64
C SER A 267 -9.40 1.29 -0.08
N ARG A 268 -9.23 0.80 1.18
CA ARG A 268 -10.09 -0.14 1.87
C ARG A 268 -10.71 0.41 3.14
N ILE A 269 -11.04 1.70 3.15
CA ILE A 269 -11.75 2.36 4.26
C ILE A 269 -10.87 2.54 5.52
N TRP A 270 -9.54 2.54 5.41
CA TRP A 270 -8.72 3.04 6.50
C TRP A 270 -8.83 4.55 6.54
N ASN A 271 -9.81 5.01 7.31
CA ASN A 271 -10.16 6.43 7.42
C ASN A 271 -10.74 6.72 8.81
N MET A 272 -11.13 7.96 9.04
CA MET A 272 -11.67 8.43 10.32
C MET A 272 -13.09 7.90 10.66
N SER A 273 -13.67 6.98 9.88
CA SER A 273 -15.06 6.51 10.08
C SER A 273 -15.20 5.36 11.09
N GLY A 274 -14.10 4.81 11.59
CA GLY A 274 -14.09 3.79 12.65
C GLY A 274 -14.48 2.37 12.21
N SER A 275 -14.46 2.08 10.91
CA SER A 275 -14.68 0.71 10.38
C SER A 275 -13.60 0.37 9.37
N ASP A 276 -12.40 0.06 9.88
CA ASP A 276 -11.22 -0.18 9.05
C ASP A 276 -11.26 -1.58 8.43
N GLY A 277 -10.95 -1.67 7.14
CA GLY A 277 -10.75 -2.94 6.46
C GLY A 277 -9.35 -3.50 6.72
N ALA A 278 -9.24 -4.57 7.51
CA ALA A 278 -7.97 -5.24 7.78
C ALA A 278 -7.84 -6.56 7.03
N VAL A 279 -6.66 -6.81 6.49
CA VAL A 279 -6.26 -8.13 6.00
C VAL A 279 -4.95 -8.55 6.64
N TYR A 280 -4.75 -9.86 6.74
CA TYR A 280 -3.67 -10.46 7.51
C TYR A 280 -2.76 -11.28 6.59
N PRO A 281 -1.56 -10.79 6.24
CA PRO A 281 -0.60 -11.48 5.37
C PRO A 281 -0.29 -12.93 5.74
N ASN A 282 -0.41 -13.27 7.02
CA ASN A 282 -0.08 -14.58 7.57
C ASN A 282 -1.26 -15.57 7.55
N ASN A 283 -2.43 -15.21 7.02
CA ASN A 283 -3.57 -16.13 6.96
C ASN A 283 -4.46 -15.87 5.74
N VAL A 284 -5.40 -16.78 5.50
CA VAL A 284 -6.30 -16.76 4.34
C VAL A 284 -7.60 -16.00 4.59
N ASN A 285 -7.87 -15.51 5.79
CA ASN A 285 -9.17 -14.93 6.15
C ASN A 285 -9.59 -13.83 5.17
N ALA A 286 -10.90 -13.71 4.98
CA ALA A 286 -11.49 -12.55 4.32
C ALA A 286 -11.15 -11.27 5.08
N GLU A 287 -11.32 -10.12 4.43
CA GLU A 287 -11.18 -8.83 5.09
C GLU A 287 -12.12 -8.75 6.30
N THR A 288 -11.57 -8.30 7.40
CA THR A 288 -12.34 -8.03 8.63
C THR A 288 -12.54 -6.53 8.76
N SER A 289 -13.60 -6.12 9.38
CA SER A 289 -13.83 -4.72 9.74
C SER A 289 -13.67 -4.52 11.25
N GLY A 290 -13.13 -3.38 11.66
CA GLY A 290 -12.98 -3.04 13.07
C GLY A 290 -12.43 -1.63 13.24
N SER A 291 -12.48 -1.12 14.46
CA SER A 291 -11.85 0.15 14.82
C SER A 291 -10.39 -0.10 15.21
N LEU A 292 -9.48 -0.09 14.22
CA LEU A 292 -8.06 -0.41 14.40
C LEU A 292 -7.17 0.82 14.49
N GLY A 293 -7.72 2.00 14.19
CA GLY A 293 -7.01 3.27 14.22
C GLY A 293 -7.21 4.07 12.95
N ASN A 294 -6.60 5.26 12.89
CA ASN A 294 -6.85 6.22 11.82
C ASN A 294 -5.56 6.79 11.26
N PRO A 295 -5.49 7.10 9.95
CA PRO A 295 -4.45 7.99 9.45
C PRO A 295 -4.67 9.40 10.01
N THR A 296 -3.58 10.14 10.18
CA THR A 296 -3.59 11.55 10.56
C THR A 296 -2.77 12.34 9.54
N ALA A 297 -2.90 13.66 9.51
CA ALA A 297 -2.12 14.49 8.58
C ALA A 297 -0.60 14.31 8.72
N THR A 298 -0.13 13.86 9.87
CA THR A 298 1.31 13.70 10.16
C THR A 298 1.72 12.28 10.51
N GLY A 299 0.82 11.29 10.40
CA GLY A 299 1.12 9.93 10.78
C GLY A 299 -0.12 9.06 10.92
N PHE A 300 -0.19 8.25 11.96
CA PHE A 300 -1.34 7.38 12.20
C PHE A 300 -1.55 7.12 13.70
N GLN A 301 -2.77 6.74 14.02
CA GLN A 301 -3.16 6.22 15.32
C GLN A 301 -3.49 4.74 15.19
N ILE A 302 -3.15 3.96 16.19
CA ILE A 302 -3.58 2.56 16.34
C ILE A 302 -4.37 2.44 17.63
N ALA A 303 -5.52 1.77 17.53
CA ALA A 303 -6.29 1.26 18.65
C ALA A 303 -6.20 -0.28 18.62
N GLY A 304 -5.66 -0.90 19.63
CA GLY A 304 -5.41 -2.34 19.62
C GLY A 304 -5.07 -2.90 20.99
N PRO A 305 -4.47 -4.07 21.07
CA PRO A 305 -4.03 -4.64 22.34
C PRO A 305 -3.07 -3.73 23.06
N ALA A 306 -3.28 -3.54 24.36
CA ALA A 306 -2.42 -2.73 25.21
C ALA A 306 -1.01 -3.30 25.29
N GLY A 307 -0.02 -2.41 25.33
CA GLY A 307 1.37 -2.72 25.57
C GLY A 307 2.09 -3.48 24.44
N GLY A 308 3.25 -4.00 24.76
CA GLY A 308 4.14 -4.70 23.83
C GLY A 308 4.84 -3.75 22.86
N THR A 309 5.80 -4.32 22.14
CA THR A 309 6.53 -3.60 21.08
C THR A 309 6.07 -4.06 19.73
N TRP A 310 5.73 -3.12 18.86
CA TRP A 310 5.26 -3.34 17.51
C TRP A 310 6.25 -2.75 16.51
N VAL A 311 6.37 -3.38 15.36
CA VAL A 311 7.11 -2.86 14.21
C VAL A 311 6.14 -2.52 13.10
N TYR A 312 6.49 -1.53 12.27
CA TYR A 312 5.67 -1.12 11.13
C TYR A 312 6.50 -0.71 9.93
N MET A 313 5.89 -0.82 8.76
CA MET A 313 6.27 -0.16 7.51
C MET A 313 5.08 0.68 7.06
N ALA A 314 5.33 1.97 6.78
CA ALA A 314 4.31 2.92 6.35
C ALA A 314 4.72 3.55 5.02
N ILE A 315 3.75 3.74 4.11
CA ILE A 315 3.94 4.42 2.83
C ILE A 315 3.09 5.68 2.81
N ARG A 316 3.75 6.79 2.44
CA ARG A 316 3.16 8.12 2.36
C ARG A 316 2.00 8.16 1.38
N LYS A 317 0.97 8.95 1.69
CA LYS A 317 -0.15 9.23 0.78
C LYS A 317 0.28 10.20 -0.32
N GLY A 318 -0.09 9.92 -1.56
CA GLY A 318 -0.03 10.85 -2.69
C GLY A 318 -1.25 11.80 -2.67
N LEU A 319 -1.35 12.84 -3.50
CA LEU A 319 -0.42 13.20 -4.55
C LEU A 319 0.73 14.06 -3.99
N MET A 320 1.95 13.75 -4.42
CA MET A 320 3.12 14.59 -4.10
C MET A 320 3.42 15.60 -5.21
N ARG A 321 2.94 15.35 -6.43
CA ARG A 321 3.11 16.26 -7.57
C ARG A 321 2.08 17.37 -7.51
N THR A 322 2.52 18.59 -7.85
CA THR A 322 1.58 19.64 -8.22
C THR A 322 0.84 19.18 -9.48
N PRO A 323 -0.50 19.14 -9.48
CA PRO A 323 -1.26 18.72 -10.64
C PRO A 323 -0.94 19.59 -11.84
N SER A 324 -0.53 18.97 -12.95
CA SER A 324 -0.24 19.67 -14.21
C SER A 324 -1.47 19.87 -15.08
N ASN A 325 -2.60 19.28 -14.70
CA ASN A 325 -3.87 19.37 -15.41
C ASN A 325 -5.01 19.41 -14.38
N ALA A 326 -5.92 20.36 -14.57
CA ALA A 326 -7.10 20.51 -13.72
C ALA A 326 -8.00 19.26 -13.72
N ASP A 327 -8.04 18.48 -14.80
CA ASP A 327 -8.83 17.25 -14.92
C ASP A 327 -8.41 16.16 -13.91
N LYS A 328 -7.21 16.27 -13.33
CA LYS A 328 -6.74 15.35 -12.28
C LYS A 328 -7.22 15.71 -10.89
N VAL A 329 -7.69 16.91 -10.68
CA VAL A 329 -8.12 17.44 -9.38
C VAL A 329 -9.51 18.06 -9.40
N PHE A 330 -10.09 18.20 -10.59
CA PHE A 330 -11.41 18.77 -10.80
C PHE A 330 -12.13 18.05 -11.92
N ALA A 331 -13.39 17.65 -11.71
CA ALA A 331 -14.22 17.07 -12.76
C ALA A 331 -15.60 17.73 -12.76
N ILE A 332 -16.11 17.99 -13.97
CA ILE A 332 -17.50 18.40 -14.20
C ILE A 332 -18.20 17.25 -14.89
N ASN A 333 -19.20 16.68 -14.24
CA ASN A 333 -20.02 15.61 -14.80
C ASN A 333 -21.46 16.09 -14.97
N GLY A 334 -21.93 16.08 -16.23
CA GLY A 334 -23.34 16.26 -16.56
C GLY A 334 -24.07 14.92 -16.62
N ARG A 335 -25.32 14.87 -16.18
CA ARG A 335 -26.18 13.70 -16.36
C ARG A 335 -27.62 14.10 -16.62
N THR A 336 -28.35 13.24 -17.30
CA THR A 336 -29.82 13.34 -17.42
C THR A 336 -30.45 12.72 -16.17
N GLY A 337 -31.37 13.43 -15.54
CA GLY A 337 -32.15 12.90 -14.40
C GLY A 337 -33.04 11.74 -14.84
N THR A 338 -33.08 10.68 -14.06
CA THR A 338 -33.90 9.48 -14.36
C THR A 338 -35.09 9.32 -13.41
N GLY A 339 -35.29 10.26 -12.47
CA GLY A 339 -36.30 10.16 -11.41
C GLY A 339 -35.99 9.10 -10.35
N ALA A 340 -34.85 8.43 -10.41
CA ALA A 340 -34.41 7.42 -9.45
C ALA A 340 -33.09 7.81 -8.79
N ALA A 341 -32.77 7.22 -7.67
CA ALA A 341 -31.46 7.38 -7.02
C ALA A 341 -30.35 6.92 -7.96
N ALA A 342 -29.32 7.73 -8.10
CA ALA A 342 -28.18 7.42 -8.98
C ALA A 342 -26.87 7.88 -8.35
N THR A 343 -25.82 7.07 -8.54
CA THR A 343 -24.46 7.43 -8.14
C THR A 343 -23.80 8.19 -9.29
N ILE A 344 -23.17 9.33 -8.95
CA ILE A 344 -22.35 10.09 -9.89
C ILE A 344 -20.89 9.78 -9.56
N ASN A 345 -20.21 9.13 -10.48
CA ASN A 345 -18.76 8.92 -10.38
C ASN A 345 -18.06 10.13 -11.02
N ALA A 346 -17.41 10.95 -10.18
CA ALA A 346 -16.64 12.10 -10.65
C ALA A 346 -15.29 11.73 -11.28
N GLY A 347 -14.87 10.46 -11.17
CA GLY A 347 -13.56 10.02 -11.67
C GLY A 347 -12.37 10.45 -10.80
N LEU A 348 -12.61 11.20 -9.73
CA LEU A 348 -11.55 11.75 -8.86
C LEU A 348 -11.20 10.83 -7.68
N ILE A 349 -12.10 9.90 -7.31
CA ILE A 349 -11.98 9.07 -6.09
C ILE A 349 -10.76 8.14 -6.14
N ASN A 350 -10.34 7.73 -7.32
CA ASN A 350 -9.18 6.84 -7.51
C ASN A 350 -7.86 7.58 -7.73
N GLN A 351 -7.86 8.91 -7.70
CA GLN A 351 -6.65 9.72 -7.95
C GLN A 351 -5.89 10.06 -6.68
N GLY A 352 -6.32 9.58 -5.51
CA GLY A 352 -5.64 9.85 -4.24
C GLY A 352 -5.62 11.34 -3.87
N VAL A 353 -6.55 12.13 -4.39
CA VAL A 353 -6.62 13.56 -4.04
C VAL A 353 -7.01 13.71 -2.58
N ASP A 354 -6.07 14.11 -1.76
CA ASP A 354 -6.33 14.52 -0.39
C ASP A 354 -6.81 15.97 -0.37
N PHE A 355 -8.09 16.13 -0.19
CA PHE A 355 -8.70 17.47 -0.07
C PHE A 355 -8.25 18.25 1.18
N ASN A 356 -7.57 17.60 2.12
CA ASN A 356 -7.13 18.22 3.38
C ASN A 356 -5.74 18.89 3.29
N THR A 357 -4.92 18.55 2.27
CA THR A 357 -3.53 19.03 2.23
C THR A 357 -3.30 20.27 1.36
N VAL A 358 -4.23 20.68 0.52
CA VAL A 358 -3.96 21.69 -0.52
C VAL A 358 -4.50 23.09 -0.20
N GLY A 359 -5.11 23.35 0.93
CA GLY A 359 -5.58 24.70 1.28
C GLY A 359 -6.48 25.36 0.22
N ILE A 360 -7.22 24.56 -0.55
CA ILE A 360 -8.11 25.03 -1.59
C ILE A 360 -9.54 25.01 -1.05
N ASP A 361 -10.24 26.13 -1.15
CA ASP A 361 -11.67 26.21 -0.89
C ASP A 361 -12.42 25.50 -2.02
N TYR A 362 -13.12 24.40 -1.69
CA TYR A 362 -13.97 23.69 -2.65
C TYR A 362 -15.39 24.25 -2.57
N ARG A 363 -15.92 24.61 -3.71
CA ARG A 363 -17.31 25.03 -3.87
C ARG A 363 -18.00 24.07 -4.83
N ILE A 364 -18.96 23.28 -4.36
CA ILE A 364 -19.81 22.45 -5.21
C ILE A 364 -21.08 23.27 -5.52
N GLU A 365 -21.23 23.63 -6.77
CA GLU A 365 -22.46 24.27 -7.29
C GLU A 365 -23.21 23.26 -8.17
N MET A 366 -24.47 22.99 -7.83
CA MET A 366 -25.35 22.19 -8.67
C MET A 366 -26.42 23.05 -9.27
N PHE A 367 -26.55 22.98 -10.58
CA PHE A 367 -27.61 23.66 -11.34
C PHE A 367 -28.64 22.65 -11.82
N LEU A 368 -29.90 22.86 -11.51
CA LEU A 368 -31.01 22.10 -12.09
C LEU A 368 -31.56 22.92 -13.26
N VAL A 369 -31.47 22.35 -14.45
CA VAL A 369 -32.08 22.93 -15.66
C VAL A 369 -33.39 22.17 -15.92
N SER A 370 -34.51 22.87 -15.96
CA SER A 370 -35.80 22.27 -16.34
C SER A 370 -35.87 22.06 -17.85
N ASP A 371 -36.67 21.12 -18.32
CA ASP A 371 -36.93 20.85 -19.75
C ASP A 371 -37.43 22.07 -20.54
N SER A 372 -37.84 23.14 -19.88
CA SER A 372 -38.25 24.40 -20.49
C SER A 372 -37.11 25.42 -20.63
N GLY A 373 -35.87 25.02 -20.30
CA GLY A 373 -34.69 25.91 -20.41
C GLY A 373 -34.63 27.00 -19.37
N LYS A 374 -35.50 27.01 -18.37
CA LYS A 374 -35.37 27.90 -17.19
C LYS A 374 -34.50 27.27 -16.15
N VAL A 375 -33.41 27.95 -15.81
CA VAL A 375 -32.54 27.60 -14.69
C VAL A 375 -33.29 27.91 -13.41
N THR A 376 -33.67 26.88 -12.68
CA THR A 376 -34.10 27.05 -11.27
C THR A 376 -32.86 26.85 -10.41
N GLU A 377 -32.25 27.97 -10.03
CA GLU A 377 -31.06 28.00 -9.23
C GLU A 377 -31.31 27.38 -7.86
N ARG A 378 -30.59 26.33 -7.50
CA ARG A 378 -30.33 25.97 -6.11
C ARG A 378 -28.87 25.66 -5.95
N VAL A 379 -28.20 26.55 -5.29
CA VAL A 379 -26.80 26.44 -4.94
C VAL A 379 -26.69 25.65 -3.64
N PHE A 380 -26.08 24.47 -3.70
CA PHE A 380 -25.60 23.78 -2.51
C PHE A 380 -24.18 24.30 -2.24
N ARG A 381 -24.04 25.08 -1.21
CA ARG A 381 -22.72 25.53 -0.75
C ARG A 381 -22.23 24.58 0.31
N SER A 382 -21.17 23.80 -0.01
CA SER A 382 -20.33 23.18 0.99
C SER A 382 -19.01 23.94 0.96
N SER A 383 -18.77 24.80 1.94
CA SER A 383 -17.47 25.42 2.14
C SER A 383 -16.73 24.63 3.22
N ILE A 384 -15.59 24.05 2.87
CA ILE A 384 -14.62 23.61 3.85
C ILE A 384 -13.73 24.81 4.11
N ILE A 385 -13.99 25.51 5.19
CA ILE A 385 -13.12 26.59 5.65
C ILE A 385 -12.02 25.95 6.48
N LYS A 386 -10.78 26.06 6.03
CA LYS A 386 -9.61 25.76 6.82
C LYS A 386 -9.38 26.94 7.75
N ASN A 387 -9.76 26.85 9.01
CA ASN A 387 -9.24 27.71 10.05
C ASN A 387 -7.87 27.17 10.48
N ASP A 388 -6.89 28.08 10.60
CA ASP A 388 -5.50 27.78 10.94
C ASP A 388 -5.27 27.33 12.40
N GLU A 389 -6.28 26.93 13.13
CA GLU A 389 -6.16 26.47 14.51
C GLU A 389 -7.00 25.22 14.76
N THR A 390 -6.29 24.11 14.91
CA THR A 390 -6.49 22.92 15.78
C THR A 390 -7.87 22.26 15.91
N ASP A 391 -8.93 22.65 15.21
CA ASP A 391 -10.24 22.01 15.36
C ASP A 391 -10.93 21.79 14.00
N ILE A 392 -10.78 20.58 13.45
CA ILE A 392 -11.50 20.15 12.25
C ILE A 392 -12.83 19.56 12.70
N SER A 393 -13.82 20.41 12.90
CA SER A 393 -15.19 19.95 13.06
C SER A 393 -15.87 19.85 11.69
N TYR A 394 -16.09 18.60 11.24
CA TYR A 394 -16.94 18.33 10.09
C TYR A 394 -18.39 18.62 10.43
N LYS A 395 -18.95 19.72 9.97
CA LYS A 395 -20.38 19.91 9.94
C LYS A 395 -20.91 19.55 8.56
N THR A 396 -21.22 18.27 8.38
CA THR A 396 -22.10 17.84 7.29
C THR A 396 -23.56 17.96 7.76
N ASN A 397 -24.10 19.15 7.78
CA ASN A 397 -25.54 19.32 7.78
C ASN A 397 -25.95 19.69 6.36
N ILE A 398 -26.24 18.69 5.55
CA ILE A 398 -26.99 18.87 4.31
C ILE A 398 -28.47 18.84 4.70
N GLU A 399 -29.02 19.94 5.17
CA GLU A 399 -30.45 20.15 5.17
C GLU A 399 -30.87 20.56 3.76
N ILE A 400 -31.61 19.67 3.11
CA ILE A 400 -32.28 19.96 1.83
C ILE A 400 -33.71 20.43 2.15
N PRO A 401 -34.01 21.70 2.14
CA PRO A 401 -35.41 22.10 2.10
C PRO A 401 -35.93 21.88 0.69
N MET A 402 -36.64 20.78 0.47
CA MET A 402 -37.48 20.61 -0.72
C MET A 402 -38.69 21.54 -0.58
N ILE A 403 -38.69 22.65 -1.27
CA ILE A 403 -39.92 23.38 -1.58
C ILE A 403 -40.34 22.94 -2.98
N ILE A 404 -41.27 22.02 -3.03
CA ILE A 404 -42.03 21.74 -4.26
C ILE A 404 -43.07 22.86 -4.34
N ASN A 405 -42.83 23.88 -5.14
CA ASN A 405 -43.88 24.72 -5.60
C ASN A 405 -44.57 24.01 -6.77
N GLY A 406 -45.57 23.21 -6.44
CA GLY A 406 -46.59 22.86 -7.41
C GLY A 406 -47.45 24.09 -7.59
N ALA A 407 -47.73 24.37 -8.84
CA ALA A 407 -49.06 24.76 -9.27
C ALA A 407 -49.05 25.55 -10.55
N GLY A 408 -49.92 25.21 -11.38
CA GLY A 408 -50.52 25.99 -12.48
C GLY A 408 -50.13 25.55 -13.84
#